data_b7e84de97f2691d90188f57c3565f71f
#
_entry.id   b7e84de97f2691d90188f57c3565f71f
#
_cell.length_a   1.000
_cell.length_b   1.000
_cell.length_c   1.000
_cell.angle_alpha   90.00
_cell.angle_beta   90.00
_cell.angle_gamma   90.00
#
_symmetry.space_group_name_H-M   'P 1'
#
loop_
_entity.id
_entity.type
_entity.pdbx_description
1 polymer ?
#
loop_
_entity_poly.entity_id
_entity_poly.type
_entity_poly.pdbx_seq_one_letter_code
_entity_poly.pdbx_strand_id
1 'polypeptide(L)'
;MHLSRTRSIVAAIAALFAVVLVASCSSPAPQERSITLTFIRHAESQSNADAVIDTQVPGPSLTSVGEQQAAAAASRLKGNGYDGIYASEMVRTQQTAAPMSKALSEPVNVLPGLNEISAGWFNGQPMDRAGATYMVAPMDWMRGDLNFAIPGSVSGRDFNGKFSAAVQRIYESGDTKPVAFSSAASIMLWTLMNARNGKDTLLTDHPLPNTGRVVLTGNPTSGWTLVDWDGITSF
;
A
#
# COMPACT_ATOMS: atom_id res chain seq x y z
N MET A 1 62.20 83.64 7.32
CA MET A 1 63.06 82.54 6.76
C MET A 1 63.06 81.43 7.77
N HIS A 2 62.18 80.41 7.64
CA HIS A 2 62.41 79.04 8.14
C HIS A 2 61.34 78.14 7.57
N LEU A 3 61.72 77.23 6.73
CA LEU A 3 60.89 76.19 6.13
C LEU A 3 60.71 75.08 7.16
N SER A 4 59.49 74.78 7.50
CA SER A 4 59.13 73.60 8.26
C SER A 4 58.57 72.55 7.31
N ARG A 5 59.24 71.40 7.24
CA ARG A 5 58.80 70.22 6.48
C ARG A 5 57.84 69.39 7.32
N THR A 6 56.60 69.34 6.91
CA THR A 6 55.63 68.36 7.46
C THR A 6 55.76 67.06 6.72
N ARG A 7 56.08 66.00 7.45
CA ARG A 7 56.06 64.59 6.97
C ARG A 7 54.67 64.02 7.10
N SER A 8 54.10 63.72 5.97
CA SER A 8 52.79 62.95 5.93
C SER A 8 53.05 61.49 6.18
N ILE A 9 52.47 60.93 7.24
CA ILE A 9 52.45 59.53 7.53
C ILE A 9 51.19 58.93 6.85
N VAL A 10 51.40 58.13 5.81
CA VAL A 10 50.35 57.36 5.18
C VAL A 10 50.16 56.08 5.98
N ALA A 11 49.07 55.97 6.73
CA ALA A 11 48.73 54.72 7.40
C ALA A 11 47.98 53.83 6.40
N ALA A 12 48.58 52.72 6.00
CA ALA A 12 47.95 51.67 5.21
C ALA A 12 47.09 50.78 6.12
N ILE A 13 45.76 50.87 6.00
CA ILE A 13 44.83 49.95 6.66
C ILE A 13 44.68 48.70 5.78
N ALA A 14 45.31 47.60 6.18
CA ALA A 14 45.11 46.30 5.57
C ALA A 14 43.81 45.71 6.12
N ALA A 15 42.74 45.71 5.32
CA ALA A 15 41.49 45.01 5.64
C ALA A 15 41.66 43.50 5.38
N LEU A 16 41.79 42.73 6.43
CA LEU A 16 41.73 41.26 6.36
C LEU A 16 40.29 40.83 6.14
N PHE A 17 39.92 40.43 4.93
CA PHE A 17 38.67 39.73 4.65
C PHE A 17 38.85 38.26 5.06
N ALA A 18 38.32 37.89 6.23
CA ALA A 18 38.17 36.50 6.62
C ALA A 18 36.97 35.92 5.85
N VAL A 19 37.20 35.15 4.78
CA VAL A 19 36.20 34.36 4.10
C VAL A 19 35.88 33.15 5.00
N VAL A 20 34.79 33.23 5.74
CA VAL A 20 34.25 32.08 6.47
C VAL A 20 33.57 31.17 5.43
N LEU A 21 34.27 30.12 5.01
CA LEU A 21 33.71 29.00 4.26
C LEU A 21 32.73 28.24 5.20
N VAL A 22 31.46 28.56 5.15
CA VAL A 22 30.43 27.74 5.74
C VAL A 22 30.32 26.47 4.90
N ALA A 23 31.02 25.44 5.29
CA ALA A 23 30.80 24.10 4.76
C ALA A 23 29.40 23.66 5.18
N SER A 24 28.43 23.84 4.29
CA SER A 24 27.12 23.24 4.44
C SER A 24 27.31 21.72 4.40
N CYS A 25 27.41 21.09 5.57
CA CYS A 25 27.24 19.66 5.70
C CYS A 25 25.78 19.36 5.34
N SER A 26 25.46 19.23 4.05
CA SER A 26 24.24 18.59 3.62
C SER A 26 24.38 17.13 4.05
N SER A 27 23.68 16.75 5.13
CA SER A 27 23.48 15.35 5.44
C SER A 27 22.93 14.70 4.17
N PRO A 28 23.47 13.54 3.73
CA PRO A 28 22.92 12.84 2.59
C PRO A 28 21.44 12.59 2.91
N ALA A 29 20.56 12.89 1.96
CA ALA A 29 19.16 12.59 2.10
C ALA A 29 19.02 11.12 2.54
N PRO A 30 18.13 10.79 3.49
CA PRO A 30 17.94 9.42 3.93
C PRO A 30 17.76 8.54 2.70
N GLN A 31 18.62 7.54 2.53
CA GLN A 31 18.50 6.63 1.40
C GLN A 31 17.15 5.94 1.50
N GLU A 32 16.27 6.18 0.53
CA GLU A 32 14.93 5.60 0.51
C GLU A 32 15.05 4.08 0.54
N ARG A 33 14.59 3.47 1.64
CA ARG A 33 14.59 2.02 1.75
C ARG A 33 13.59 1.42 0.77
N SER A 34 13.86 0.23 0.27
CA SER A 34 12.89 -0.61 -0.44
C SER A 34 12.36 -1.66 0.53
N ILE A 35 11.06 -1.93 0.49
CA ILE A 35 10.42 -2.98 1.28
C ILE A 35 9.85 -4.07 0.37
N THR A 36 9.61 -5.25 0.94
CA THR A 36 8.87 -6.33 0.28
C THR A 36 7.48 -6.42 0.90
N LEU A 37 6.50 -5.78 0.27
CA LEU A 37 5.12 -5.75 0.73
C LEU A 37 4.35 -6.94 0.17
N THR A 38 3.77 -7.76 1.04
CA THR A 38 2.89 -8.87 0.67
C THR A 38 1.45 -8.52 1.01
N PHE A 39 0.56 -8.54 0.02
CA PHE A 39 -0.88 -8.53 0.24
C PHE A 39 -1.43 -9.96 0.22
N ILE A 40 -2.41 -10.23 1.07
CA ILE A 40 -3.14 -11.49 1.11
C ILE A 40 -4.64 -11.18 1.11
N ARG A 41 -5.36 -11.77 0.15
CA ARG A 41 -6.82 -11.73 0.17
C ARG A 41 -7.35 -12.51 1.38
N HIS A 42 -8.37 -11.98 2.04
CA HIS A 42 -9.05 -12.69 3.13
C HIS A 42 -9.52 -14.10 2.70
N ALA A 43 -9.60 -15.01 3.65
CA ALA A 43 -10.16 -16.34 3.49
C ALA A 43 -11.68 -16.28 3.23
N GLU A 44 -12.30 -17.39 2.91
CA GLU A 44 -13.73 -17.45 2.58
C GLU A 44 -14.57 -16.88 3.72
N SER A 45 -15.35 -15.84 3.39
CA SER A 45 -16.34 -15.23 4.29
C SER A 45 -17.73 -15.77 3.96
N GLN A 46 -18.68 -15.54 4.88
CA GLN A 46 -20.06 -15.90 4.63
C GLN A 46 -20.62 -15.28 3.34
N SER A 47 -20.28 -14.02 3.04
CA SER A 47 -20.70 -13.39 1.78
C SER A 47 -20.11 -14.05 0.53
N ASN A 48 -18.90 -14.63 0.62
CA ASN A 48 -18.35 -15.42 -0.48
C ASN A 48 -19.14 -16.72 -0.69
N ALA A 49 -19.46 -17.42 0.40
CA ALA A 49 -20.24 -18.66 0.35
C ALA A 49 -21.66 -18.42 -0.17
N ASP A 50 -22.25 -17.29 0.19
CA ASP A 50 -23.60 -16.88 -0.25
C ASP A 50 -23.58 -16.22 -1.65
N ALA A 51 -22.41 -16.04 -2.26
CA ALA A 51 -22.22 -15.37 -3.55
C ALA A 51 -22.84 -13.96 -3.61
N VAL A 52 -22.67 -13.17 -2.54
CA VAL A 52 -23.25 -11.82 -2.39
C VAL A 52 -22.12 -10.79 -2.35
N ILE A 53 -22.32 -9.65 -3.00
CA ILE A 53 -21.46 -8.47 -2.90
C ILE A 53 -21.63 -7.87 -1.51
N ASP A 54 -20.61 -7.97 -0.66
CA ASP A 54 -20.59 -7.35 0.67
C ASP A 54 -19.28 -6.60 0.89
N THR A 55 -19.38 -5.29 0.91
CA THR A 55 -18.27 -4.37 1.06
C THR A 55 -18.42 -3.42 2.26
N GLN A 56 -19.45 -3.64 3.09
CA GLN A 56 -19.70 -2.82 4.27
C GLN A 56 -18.82 -3.27 5.46
N VAL A 57 -18.40 -2.29 6.25
CA VAL A 57 -17.70 -2.52 7.52
C VAL A 57 -18.76 -2.72 8.62
N PRO A 58 -18.62 -3.71 9.51
CA PRO A 58 -17.51 -4.65 9.65
C PRO A 58 -17.56 -5.85 8.70
N GLY A 59 -18.68 -6.09 8.04
CA GLY A 59 -18.92 -7.22 7.14
C GLY A 59 -19.03 -8.57 7.87
N PRO A 60 -19.33 -9.65 7.14
CA PRO A 60 -19.49 -10.97 7.72
C PRO A 60 -18.16 -11.62 8.10
N SER A 61 -18.26 -12.56 9.05
CA SER A 61 -17.15 -13.41 9.49
C SER A 61 -16.74 -14.42 8.41
N LEU A 62 -15.62 -15.08 8.65
CA LEU A 62 -15.22 -16.27 7.90
C LEU A 62 -16.21 -17.42 8.13
N THR A 63 -16.31 -18.28 7.12
CA THR A 63 -16.94 -19.61 7.28
C THR A 63 -15.97 -20.56 7.99
N SER A 64 -16.44 -21.74 8.39
CA SER A 64 -15.54 -22.79 8.92
C SER A 64 -14.50 -23.23 7.91
N VAL A 65 -14.79 -23.18 6.61
CA VAL A 65 -13.82 -23.39 5.52
C VAL A 65 -12.81 -22.25 5.49
N GLY A 66 -13.27 -21.00 5.63
CA GLY A 66 -12.41 -19.82 5.69
C GLY A 66 -11.45 -19.86 6.88
N GLU A 67 -11.89 -20.31 8.05
CA GLU A 67 -11.00 -20.48 9.20
C GLU A 67 -9.88 -21.50 8.93
N GLN A 68 -10.21 -22.61 8.27
CA GLN A 68 -9.21 -23.60 7.86
C GLN A 68 -8.24 -23.03 6.82
N GLN A 69 -8.75 -22.26 5.84
CA GLN A 69 -7.91 -21.58 4.85
C GLN A 69 -6.96 -20.58 5.51
N ALA A 70 -7.43 -19.79 6.48
CA ALA A 70 -6.61 -18.83 7.23
C ALA A 70 -5.49 -19.53 8.01
N ALA A 71 -5.81 -20.63 8.70
CA ALA A 71 -4.83 -21.44 9.43
C ALA A 71 -3.77 -22.08 8.48
N ALA A 72 -4.22 -22.59 7.34
CA ALA A 72 -3.34 -23.16 6.32
C ALA A 72 -2.42 -22.09 5.70
N ALA A 73 -2.95 -20.89 5.40
CA ALA A 73 -2.15 -19.78 4.90
C ALA A 73 -1.08 -19.34 5.90
N ALA A 74 -1.44 -19.19 7.18
CA ALA A 74 -0.48 -18.86 8.23
C ALA A 74 0.61 -19.94 8.36
N SER A 75 0.24 -21.22 8.34
CA SER A 75 1.21 -22.33 8.41
C SER A 75 2.19 -22.31 7.24
N ARG A 76 1.72 -22.06 6.04
CA ARG A 76 2.53 -22.00 4.81
C ARG A 76 3.47 -20.79 4.79
N LEU A 77 3.02 -19.64 5.32
CA LEU A 77 3.69 -18.36 5.11
C LEU A 77 4.49 -17.83 6.31
N LYS A 78 4.30 -18.38 7.52
CA LYS A 78 4.98 -17.91 8.75
C LYS A 78 6.51 -17.93 8.68
N GLY A 79 7.09 -18.75 7.81
CA GLY A 79 8.54 -18.85 7.59
C GLY A 79 9.12 -17.78 6.65
N ASN A 80 8.30 -16.91 6.08
CA ASN A 80 8.75 -15.90 5.11
C ASN A 80 9.47 -14.69 5.73
N GLY A 81 9.55 -14.62 7.08
CA GLY A 81 10.23 -13.53 7.79
C GLY A 81 9.47 -12.20 7.75
N TYR A 82 8.15 -12.25 7.84
CA TYR A 82 7.33 -11.05 8.01
C TYR A 82 7.62 -10.37 9.35
N ASP A 83 7.76 -9.05 9.33
CA ASP A 83 8.12 -8.20 10.47
C ASP A 83 7.04 -7.17 10.84
N GLY A 84 5.89 -7.20 10.17
CA GLY A 84 4.70 -6.41 10.49
C GLY A 84 3.46 -7.04 9.88
N ILE A 85 2.33 -7.00 10.63
CA ILE A 85 1.06 -7.57 10.21
C ILE A 85 -0.01 -6.48 10.20
N TYR A 86 -0.69 -6.34 9.06
CA TYR A 86 -1.71 -5.34 8.82
C TYR A 86 -2.99 -5.99 8.32
N ALA A 87 -4.13 -5.41 8.64
CA ALA A 87 -5.42 -5.83 8.12
C ALA A 87 -6.35 -4.64 7.90
N SER A 88 -7.36 -4.81 7.08
CA SER A 88 -8.46 -3.85 6.99
C SER A 88 -9.35 -3.90 8.23
N GLU A 89 -10.31 -2.98 8.32
CA GLU A 89 -11.33 -2.99 9.41
C GLU A 89 -12.32 -4.14 9.29
N MET A 90 -12.36 -4.83 8.16
CA MET A 90 -13.32 -5.90 7.93
C MET A 90 -12.99 -7.13 8.78
N VAL A 91 -14.02 -7.69 9.44
CA VAL A 91 -13.87 -8.85 10.33
C VAL A 91 -13.15 -10.00 9.63
N ARG A 92 -13.52 -10.32 8.39
CA ARG A 92 -12.93 -11.41 7.60
C ARG A 92 -11.42 -11.25 7.37
N THR A 93 -10.91 -10.02 7.22
CA THR A 93 -9.46 -9.78 7.04
C THR A 93 -8.71 -9.95 8.35
N GLN A 94 -9.26 -9.46 9.46
CA GLN A 94 -8.69 -9.61 10.78
C GLN A 94 -8.69 -11.06 11.24
N GLN A 95 -9.77 -11.80 11.00
CA GLN A 95 -9.85 -13.24 11.26
C GLN A 95 -8.86 -14.04 10.41
N THR A 96 -8.61 -13.63 9.16
CA THR A 96 -7.60 -14.26 8.31
C THR A 96 -6.18 -13.97 8.81
N ALA A 97 -5.93 -12.77 9.34
CA ALA A 97 -4.64 -12.39 9.90
C ALA A 97 -4.33 -13.05 11.26
N ALA A 98 -5.36 -13.37 12.05
CA ALA A 98 -5.20 -13.83 13.44
C ALA A 98 -4.30 -15.08 13.60
N PRO A 99 -4.40 -16.15 12.78
CA PRO A 99 -3.48 -17.28 12.87
C PRO A 99 -2.02 -16.91 12.58
N MET A 100 -1.77 -15.95 11.66
CA MET A 100 -0.42 -15.44 11.36
C MET A 100 0.12 -14.64 12.55
N SER A 101 -0.69 -13.75 13.11
CA SER A 101 -0.37 -12.97 14.30
C SER A 101 0.05 -13.88 15.47
N LYS A 102 -0.74 -14.93 15.71
CA LYS A 102 -0.39 -15.94 16.73
C LYS A 102 0.93 -16.66 16.44
N ALA A 103 1.15 -17.03 15.16
CA ALA A 103 2.34 -17.80 14.78
C ALA A 103 3.64 -16.96 14.85
N LEU A 104 3.55 -15.65 14.63
CA LEU A 104 4.69 -14.74 14.66
C LEU A 104 4.83 -13.99 15.98
N SER A 105 3.83 -14.06 16.87
CA SER A 105 3.73 -13.27 18.11
C SER A 105 3.74 -11.75 17.82
N GLU A 106 3.19 -11.35 16.68
CA GLU A 106 3.10 -9.96 16.23
C GLU A 106 1.64 -9.48 16.22
N PRO A 107 1.34 -8.26 16.67
CA PRO A 107 -0.02 -7.73 16.67
C PRO A 107 -0.52 -7.44 15.25
N VAL A 108 -1.83 -7.50 15.05
CA VAL A 108 -2.47 -7.05 13.83
C VAL A 108 -2.75 -5.55 13.92
N ASN A 109 -2.13 -4.76 13.06
CA ASN A 109 -2.37 -3.33 12.93
C ASN A 109 -3.52 -3.07 11.95
N VAL A 110 -4.63 -2.50 12.43
CA VAL A 110 -5.81 -2.26 11.59
C VAL A 110 -5.71 -0.92 10.88
N LEU A 111 -5.82 -0.95 9.55
CA LEU A 111 -5.77 0.23 8.67
C LEU A 111 -7.03 0.32 7.80
N PRO A 112 -7.90 1.33 8.02
CA PRO A 112 -9.13 1.52 7.24
C PRO A 112 -8.92 1.63 5.74
N GLY A 113 -7.79 2.19 5.31
CA GLY A 113 -7.46 2.33 3.88
C GLY A 113 -7.24 1.00 3.15
N LEU A 114 -7.12 -0.13 3.86
CA LEU A 114 -7.03 -1.47 3.28
C LEU A 114 -8.42 -2.14 3.09
N ASN A 115 -9.53 -1.45 3.38
CA ASN A 115 -10.86 -2.00 3.17
C ASN A 115 -11.14 -2.34 1.71
N GLU A 116 -12.12 -3.22 1.49
CA GLU A 116 -12.64 -3.47 0.14
C GLU A 116 -13.24 -2.19 -0.45
N ILE A 117 -13.18 -2.06 -1.75
CA ILE A 117 -13.82 -0.97 -2.49
C ILE A 117 -15.32 -1.04 -2.19
N SER A 118 -15.87 0.04 -1.69
CA SER A 118 -17.30 0.10 -1.41
C SER A 118 -18.12 -0.07 -2.71
N ALA A 119 -19.00 -1.05 -2.73
CA ALA A 119 -19.90 -1.29 -3.87
C ALA A 119 -21.06 -0.29 -3.95
N GLY A 120 -21.18 0.64 -2.97
CA GLY A 120 -22.25 1.64 -2.95
C GLY A 120 -23.62 1.03 -3.05
N TRP A 121 -24.40 1.43 -4.05
CA TRP A 121 -25.78 0.94 -4.26
C TRP A 121 -25.87 -0.53 -4.68
N PHE A 122 -24.74 -1.15 -5.05
CA PHE A 122 -24.68 -2.54 -5.47
C PHE A 122 -24.41 -3.51 -4.31
N ASN A 123 -24.23 -3.00 -3.09
CA ASN A 123 -24.04 -3.85 -1.92
C ASN A 123 -25.29 -4.71 -1.67
N GLY A 124 -25.08 -5.97 -1.34
CA GLY A 124 -26.17 -6.96 -1.15
C GLY A 124 -26.67 -7.60 -2.45
N GLN A 125 -26.18 -7.20 -3.62
CA GLN A 125 -26.54 -7.84 -4.88
C GLN A 125 -25.77 -9.16 -5.10
N PRO A 126 -26.29 -10.06 -5.96
CA PRO A 126 -25.58 -11.28 -6.33
C PRO A 126 -24.20 -10.97 -6.96
N MET A 127 -23.20 -11.77 -6.60
CA MET A 127 -21.81 -11.59 -7.06
C MET A 127 -21.65 -11.76 -8.58
N ASP A 128 -22.47 -12.57 -9.23
CA ASP A 128 -22.48 -12.77 -10.69
C ASP A 128 -22.84 -11.49 -11.45
N ARG A 129 -23.46 -10.52 -10.78
CA ARG A 129 -23.76 -9.19 -11.32
C ARG A 129 -22.61 -8.19 -11.22
N ALA A 130 -21.58 -8.51 -10.47
CA ALA A 130 -20.50 -7.55 -10.15
C ALA A 130 -19.87 -6.95 -11.40
N GLY A 131 -19.60 -7.74 -12.43
CA GLY A 131 -19.00 -7.28 -13.68
C GLY A 131 -19.83 -6.24 -14.44
N ALA A 132 -21.16 -6.36 -14.38
CA ALA A 132 -22.09 -5.43 -15.04
C ALA A 132 -22.53 -4.26 -14.14
N THR A 133 -22.08 -4.21 -12.90
CA THR A 133 -22.50 -3.22 -11.90
C THR A 133 -21.30 -2.58 -11.21
N TYR A 134 -20.97 -3.08 -10.05
CA TYR A 134 -19.95 -2.52 -9.16
C TYR A 134 -18.55 -2.47 -9.81
N MET A 135 -18.19 -3.42 -10.67
CA MET A 135 -16.87 -3.44 -11.33
C MET A 135 -16.78 -2.55 -12.58
N VAL A 136 -17.87 -1.92 -13.04
CA VAL A 136 -17.84 -1.04 -14.22
C VAL A 136 -16.89 0.14 -13.99
N ALA A 137 -17.05 0.88 -12.89
CA ALA A 137 -16.17 2.01 -12.58
C ALA A 137 -14.71 1.56 -12.34
N PRO A 138 -14.40 0.52 -11.55
CA PRO A 138 -13.06 -0.04 -11.46
C PRO A 138 -12.40 -0.39 -12.80
N MET A 139 -13.14 -0.91 -13.77
CA MET A 139 -12.60 -1.17 -15.11
C MET A 139 -12.28 0.12 -15.89
N ASP A 140 -13.05 1.20 -15.69
CA ASP A 140 -12.74 2.51 -16.27
C ASP A 140 -11.53 3.17 -15.59
N TRP A 141 -11.31 2.94 -14.29
CA TRP A 141 -10.09 3.38 -13.61
C TRP A 141 -8.83 2.78 -14.24
N MET A 142 -8.88 1.51 -14.61
CA MET A 142 -7.77 0.83 -15.32
C MET A 142 -7.51 1.43 -16.71
N ARG A 143 -8.52 2.06 -17.32
CA ARG A 143 -8.39 2.80 -18.60
C ARG A 143 -7.97 4.27 -18.42
N GLY A 144 -7.76 4.72 -17.17
CA GLY A 144 -7.31 6.06 -16.82
C GLY A 144 -8.40 7.04 -16.40
N ASP A 145 -9.69 6.69 -16.44
CA ASP A 145 -10.78 7.53 -15.92
C ASP A 145 -10.95 7.36 -14.40
N LEU A 146 -10.02 7.91 -13.66
CA LEU A 146 -10.02 7.86 -12.20
C LEU A 146 -11.13 8.70 -11.54
N ASN A 147 -11.80 9.57 -12.28
CA ASN A 147 -12.87 10.41 -11.73
C ASN A 147 -14.22 9.70 -11.78
N PHE A 148 -14.37 8.68 -12.60
CA PHE A 148 -15.61 7.89 -12.63
C PHE A 148 -15.83 7.22 -11.28
N ALA A 149 -17.03 7.37 -10.73
CA ALA A 149 -17.35 6.87 -9.39
C ALA A 149 -18.33 5.68 -9.45
N ILE A 150 -18.17 4.75 -8.54
CA ILE A 150 -19.19 3.75 -8.30
C ILE A 150 -20.44 4.46 -7.73
N PRO A 151 -21.63 4.27 -8.28
CA PRO A 151 -22.87 4.87 -7.77
C PRO A 151 -23.05 4.68 -6.27
N GLY A 152 -23.17 5.78 -5.53
CA GLY A 152 -23.27 5.75 -4.07
C GLY A 152 -21.97 5.44 -3.33
N SER A 153 -20.81 5.54 -4.00
CA SER A 153 -19.50 5.20 -3.43
C SER A 153 -18.38 6.12 -3.93
N VAL A 154 -17.18 5.59 -4.04
CA VAL A 154 -15.93 6.31 -4.29
C VAL A 154 -15.57 6.36 -5.77
N SER A 155 -14.77 7.37 -6.14
CA SER A 155 -14.04 7.42 -7.41
C SER A 155 -12.74 6.60 -7.32
N GLY A 156 -12.12 6.32 -8.48
CA GLY A 156 -10.80 5.68 -8.54
C GLY A 156 -9.71 6.52 -7.88
N ARG A 157 -9.81 7.84 -7.96
CA ARG A 157 -8.89 8.75 -7.28
C ARG A 157 -9.00 8.63 -5.75
N ASP A 158 -10.23 8.59 -5.23
CA ASP A 158 -10.45 8.45 -3.79
C ASP A 158 -10.00 7.08 -3.27
N PHE A 159 -10.32 6.01 -3.99
CA PHE A 159 -9.87 4.67 -3.68
C PHE A 159 -8.33 4.59 -3.67
N ASN A 160 -7.69 4.96 -4.77
CA ASN A 160 -6.23 4.90 -4.89
C ASN A 160 -5.54 5.75 -3.82
N GLY A 161 -6.04 6.95 -3.54
CA GLY A 161 -5.51 7.82 -2.50
C GLY A 161 -5.59 7.20 -1.10
N LYS A 162 -6.73 6.64 -0.72
CA LYS A 162 -6.93 6.00 0.59
C LYS A 162 -6.06 4.76 0.77
N PHE A 163 -6.02 3.89 -0.24
CA PHE A 163 -5.21 2.68 -0.17
C PHE A 163 -3.71 3.01 -0.16
N SER A 164 -3.26 3.94 -0.99
CA SER A 164 -1.87 4.43 -1.01
C SER A 164 -1.48 5.07 0.33
N ALA A 165 -2.37 5.80 0.99
CA ALA A 165 -2.11 6.35 2.32
C ALA A 165 -1.94 5.24 3.39
N ALA A 166 -2.67 4.13 3.28
CA ALA A 166 -2.44 2.97 4.15
C ALA A 166 -1.09 2.31 3.87
N VAL A 167 -0.73 2.15 2.61
CA VAL A 167 0.60 1.62 2.21
C VAL A 167 1.73 2.55 2.67
N GLN A 168 1.54 3.86 2.61
CA GLN A 168 2.49 4.83 3.16
C GLN A 168 2.69 4.63 4.66
N ARG A 169 1.62 4.42 5.44
CA ARG A 169 1.73 4.12 6.89
C ARG A 169 2.46 2.81 7.16
N ILE A 170 2.22 1.77 6.35
CA ILE A 170 2.99 0.52 6.43
C ILE A 170 4.48 0.77 6.17
N TYR A 171 4.80 1.57 5.18
CA TYR A 171 6.19 1.94 4.90
C TYR A 171 6.82 2.74 6.06
N GLU A 172 6.10 3.68 6.65
CA GLU A 172 6.56 4.54 7.74
C GLU A 172 6.76 3.81 9.07
N SER A 173 6.14 2.62 9.26
CA SER A 173 6.32 1.82 10.48
C SER A 173 7.77 1.37 10.70
N GLY A 174 8.55 1.26 9.64
CA GLY A 174 9.90 0.74 9.71
C GLY A 174 10.05 -0.70 9.22
N ASP A 175 8.94 -1.42 9.03
CA ASP A 175 8.94 -2.80 8.58
C ASP A 175 9.59 -2.96 7.20
N THR A 176 10.29 -4.06 7.00
CA THR A 176 10.99 -4.37 5.74
C THR A 176 10.29 -5.43 4.92
N LYS A 177 9.54 -6.30 5.58
CA LYS A 177 8.74 -7.37 5.00
C LYS A 177 7.33 -7.43 5.58
N PRO A 178 6.53 -6.36 5.48
CA PRO A 178 5.16 -6.35 5.99
C PRO A 178 4.24 -7.28 5.19
N VAL A 179 3.24 -7.86 5.90
CA VAL A 179 2.13 -8.57 5.30
C VAL A 179 0.82 -7.88 5.62
N ALA A 180 -0.03 -7.63 4.62
CA ALA A 180 -1.29 -6.91 4.76
C ALA A 180 -2.46 -7.73 4.22
N PHE A 181 -3.46 -7.95 5.05
CA PHE A 181 -4.68 -8.68 4.72
C PHE A 181 -5.78 -7.72 4.27
N SER A 182 -6.24 -7.90 3.05
CA SER A 182 -7.25 -7.06 2.42
C SER A 182 -8.22 -7.89 1.57
N SER A 183 -8.86 -7.28 0.61
CA SER A 183 -9.86 -7.92 -0.25
C SER A 183 -9.41 -7.96 -1.71
N ALA A 184 -9.99 -8.85 -2.50
CA ALA A 184 -9.51 -9.14 -3.85
C ALA A 184 -9.46 -7.91 -4.76
N ALA A 185 -10.59 -7.21 -4.91
CA ALA A 185 -10.65 -6.09 -5.84
C ALA A 185 -9.71 -4.96 -5.43
N SER A 186 -9.63 -4.64 -4.14
CA SER A 186 -8.72 -3.61 -3.62
C SER A 186 -7.26 -3.96 -3.85
N ILE A 187 -6.83 -5.20 -3.56
CA ILE A 187 -5.45 -5.64 -3.79
C ILE A 187 -5.12 -5.56 -5.28
N MET A 188 -5.96 -6.17 -6.11
CA MET A 188 -5.71 -6.28 -7.55
C MET A 188 -5.65 -4.91 -8.21
N LEU A 189 -6.66 -4.08 -8.00
CA LEU A 189 -6.73 -2.76 -8.63
C LEU A 189 -5.61 -1.83 -8.16
N TRP A 190 -5.38 -1.74 -6.84
CA TRP A 190 -4.30 -0.89 -6.35
C TRP A 190 -2.94 -1.35 -6.88
N THR A 191 -2.68 -2.65 -6.91
CA THR A 191 -1.43 -3.20 -7.46
C THR A 191 -1.25 -2.79 -8.92
N LEU A 192 -2.27 -3.01 -9.77
CA LEU A 192 -2.18 -2.72 -11.20
C LEU A 192 -2.09 -1.21 -11.50
N MET A 193 -2.72 -0.38 -10.68
CA MET A 193 -2.63 1.08 -10.81
C MET A 193 -1.27 1.65 -10.37
N ASN A 194 -0.48 0.94 -9.55
CA ASN A 194 0.72 1.48 -8.92
C ASN A 194 2.01 0.70 -9.24
N ALA A 195 1.92 -0.54 -9.72
CA ALA A 195 3.09 -1.32 -10.10
C ALA A 195 3.51 -1.01 -11.54
N ARG A 196 4.83 -0.80 -11.77
CA ARG A 196 5.38 -0.42 -13.09
C ARG A 196 5.25 -1.49 -14.16
N ASN A 197 5.21 -2.76 -13.75
CA ASN A 197 5.21 -3.93 -14.61
C ASN A 197 3.91 -4.75 -14.50
N GLY A 198 2.87 -4.20 -13.88
CA GLY A 198 1.55 -4.84 -13.85
C GLY A 198 0.92 -4.92 -15.23
N LYS A 199 0.22 -6.02 -15.52
CA LYS A 199 -0.57 -6.20 -16.74
C LYS A 199 -2.04 -6.25 -16.40
N ASP A 200 -2.86 -5.43 -17.04
CA ASP A 200 -4.31 -5.33 -16.77
C ASP A 200 -5.04 -6.67 -16.93
N THR A 201 -4.52 -7.54 -17.81
CA THR A 201 -5.06 -8.88 -18.03
C THR A 201 -5.06 -9.75 -16.76
N LEU A 202 -4.18 -9.46 -15.78
CA LEU A 202 -4.17 -10.19 -14.49
C LEU A 202 -5.50 -10.03 -13.72
N LEU A 203 -6.19 -8.92 -13.90
CA LEU A 203 -7.47 -8.66 -13.23
C LEU A 203 -8.56 -9.66 -13.67
N THR A 204 -8.59 -9.99 -14.97
CA THR A 204 -9.61 -10.84 -15.58
C THR A 204 -9.18 -12.30 -15.67
N ASP A 205 -7.93 -12.54 -16.05
CA ASP A 205 -7.43 -13.87 -16.38
C ASP A 205 -6.94 -14.63 -15.14
N HIS A 206 -6.52 -13.88 -14.11
CA HIS A 206 -5.96 -14.43 -12.87
C HIS A 206 -6.52 -13.73 -11.62
N PRO A 207 -7.85 -13.77 -11.38
CA PRO A 207 -8.43 -13.17 -10.18
C PRO A 207 -7.90 -13.88 -8.92
N LEU A 208 -7.58 -13.10 -7.88
CA LEU A 208 -7.05 -13.65 -6.64
C LEU A 208 -8.06 -14.58 -5.95
N PRO A 209 -7.72 -15.84 -5.69
CA PRO A 209 -8.54 -16.73 -4.87
C PRO A 209 -8.50 -16.33 -3.39
N ASN A 210 -9.35 -16.90 -2.54
CA ASN A 210 -9.25 -16.73 -1.10
C ASN A 210 -7.85 -17.17 -0.61
N THR A 211 -7.24 -16.35 0.25
CA THR A 211 -5.84 -16.46 0.69
C THR A 211 -4.78 -16.37 -0.42
N GLY A 212 -5.17 -16.00 -1.64
CA GLY A 212 -4.24 -15.65 -2.71
C GLY A 212 -3.41 -14.42 -2.34
N ARG A 213 -2.20 -14.33 -2.88
CA ARG A 213 -1.23 -13.30 -2.50
C ARG A 213 -0.71 -12.50 -3.69
N VAL A 214 -0.33 -11.26 -3.40
CA VAL A 214 0.45 -10.40 -4.30
C VAL A 214 1.67 -9.91 -3.56
N VAL A 215 2.85 -9.98 -4.17
CA VAL A 215 4.10 -9.49 -3.60
C VAL A 215 4.66 -8.38 -4.46
N LEU A 216 4.98 -7.26 -3.82
CA LEU A 216 5.61 -6.10 -4.45
C LEU A 216 6.93 -5.75 -3.75
N THR A 217 7.87 -5.20 -4.49
CA THR A 217 9.07 -4.56 -3.95
C THR A 217 9.11 -3.10 -4.36
N GLY A 218 9.63 -2.25 -3.49
CA GLY A 218 9.74 -0.81 -3.75
C GLY A 218 9.43 0.05 -2.55
N ASN A 219 9.01 1.26 -2.82
CA ASN A 219 8.56 2.22 -1.81
C ASN A 219 7.59 3.24 -2.42
N PRO A 220 6.88 4.03 -1.59
CA PRO A 220 5.89 5.00 -2.07
C PRO A 220 6.46 6.10 -2.97
N THR A 221 7.73 6.50 -2.81
CA THR A 221 8.35 7.57 -3.58
C THR A 221 8.88 7.07 -4.92
N SER A 222 9.66 5.97 -4.87
CA SER A 222 10.31 5.42 -6.06
C SER A 222 9.40 4.47 -6.85
N GLY A 223 8.20 4.16 -6.32
CA GLY A 223 7.20 3.29 -6.94
C GLY A 223 7.41 1.80 -6.66
N TRP A 224 6.51 0.99 -7.18
CA TRP A 224 6.40 -0.44 -6.90
C TRP A 224 6.71 -1.30 -8.12
N THR A 225 7.29 -2.46 -7.88
CA THR A 225 7.50 -3.52 -8.88
C THR A 225 6.78 -4.78 -8.40
N LEU A 226 5.92 -5.33 -9.22
CA LEU A 226 5.23 -6.60 -8.98
C LEU A 226 6.22 -7.75 -9.11
N VAL A 227 6.28 -8.61 -8.09
CA VAL A 227 7.23 -9.75 -8.00
C VAL A 227 6.51 -11.09 -8.10
N ASP A 228 5.32 -11.18 -7.50
CA ASP A 228 4.53 -12.42 -7.48
C ASP A 228 3.05 -12.06 -7.47
N TRP A 229 2.28 -12.70 -8.34
CA TRP A 229 0.84 -12.64 -8.37
C TRP A 229 0.30 -14.06 -8.26
N ASP A 230 0.10 -14.51 -7.04
CA ASP A 230 -0.40 -15.84 -6.68
C ASP A 230 0.33 -17.00 -7.40
N GLY A 231 1.67 -16.90 -7.47
CA GLY A 231 2.55 -17.87 -8.12
C GLY A 231 2.99 -17.50 -9.54
N ILE A 232 2.42 -16.46 -10.15
CA ILE A 232 2.91 -15.92 -11.41
C ILE A 232 4.04 -14.94 -11.09
N THR A 233 5.21 -15.12 -11.71
CA THR A 233 6.42 -14.31 -11.47
C THR A 233 7.01 -13.68 -12.74
N SER A 234 6.36 -13.86 -13.88
CA SER A 234 6.75 -13.25 -15.17
C SER A 234 5.62 -12.36 -15.69
N PHE A 235 5.91 -11.06 -15.84
CA PHE A 235 4.97 -10.01 -16.22
C PHE A 235 5.40 -9.26 -17.47
#